data_20341a6a7eafc16794aacdd83abcde09
#
_entry.id   20341a6a7eafc16794aacdd83abcde09
#
_cell.length_a   1.000
_cell.length_b   1.000
_cell.length_c   1.000
_cell.angle_alpha   90.00
_cell.angle_beta   90.00
_cell.angle_gamma   90.00
#
_symmetry.space_group_name_H-M   'P 1'
#
loop_
_entity.id
_entity.type
_entity.pdbx_description
1 polymer ?
#
loop_
_entity_poly.entity_id
_entity_poly.type
_entity_poly.pdbx_seq_one_letter_code
_entity_poly.pdbx_strand_id
1 'polypeptide(L)'
;NAQNTQLMVNNVVDELIREKVKLIKINEYEIKAEDDEYGKFEENFFKRNKINQDEMFSLLAENKINYQELKELLYNELVWNKLINGLFYRYASASDLEISELLNKNPGLSSEQAENLVIQRQMDLQSSKLLRDMMNEATIEYK
;
A
#
# COMPACT_ATOMS: atom_id res chain seq x y z
N ASN A 1 -23.16 21.62 0.20
CA ASN A 1 -22.55 22.44 1.25
C ASN A 1 -21.12 22.80 0.87
N ALA A 2 -20.77 24.10 0.93
CA ALA A 2 -19.46 24.60 0.55
C ALA A 2 -18.33 24.00 1.40
N GLN A 3 -18.57 23.78 2.70
CA GLN A 3 -17.58 23.16 3.60
C GLN A 3 -17.30 21.72 3.21
N ASN A 4 -18.33 20.93 2.88
CA ASN A 4 -18.15 19.55 2.45
C ASN A 4 -17.42 19.46 1.11
N THR A 5 -17.72 20.38 0.18
CA THR A 5 -17.02 20.46 -1.10
C THR A 5 -15.54 20.80 -0.90
N GLN A 6 -15.22 21.73 0.01
CA GLN A 6 -13.83 22.09 0.32
C GLN A 6 -13.07 20.92 0.94
N LEU A 7 -13.70 20.17 1.85
CA LEU A 7 -13.09 18.96 2.44
C LEU A 7 -12.81 17.90 1.38
N MET A 8 -13.74 17.69 0.45
CA MET A 8 -13.52 16.74 -0.66
C MET A 8 -12.35 17.15 -1.53
N VAL A 9 -12.27 18.43 -1.88
CA VAL A 9 -11.15 18.95 -2.70
C VAL A 9 -9.83 18.75 -1.95
N ASN A 10 -9.78 19.09 -0.66
CA ASN A 10 -8.57 18.92 0.15
C ASN A 10 -8.14 17.46 0.22
N ASN A 11 -9.08 16.53 0.38
CA ASN A 11 -8.79 15.10 0.42
C ASN A 11 -8.24 14.58 -0.91
N VAL A 12 -8.79 15.05 -2.03
CA VAL A 12 -8.30 14.68 -3.36
C VAL A 12 -6.89 15.22 -3.58
N VAL A 13 -6.64 16.48 -3.20
CA VAL A 13 -5.31 17.09 -3.32
C VAL A 13 -4.29 16.34 -2.48
N ASP A 14 -4.63 15.99 -1.24
CA ASP A 14 -3.75 15.22 -0.37
C ASP A 14 -3.40 13.86 -0.96
N GLU A 15 -4.39 13.18 -1.56
CA GLU A 15 -4.17 11.89 -2.19
C GLU A 15 -3.27 12.00 -3.42
N LEU A 16 -3.47 13.04 -4.24
CA LEU A 16 -2.61 13.29 -5.39
C LEU A 16 -1.16 13.59 -4.99
N ILE A 17 -0.98 14.37 -3.93
CA ILE A 17 0.35 14.66 -3.38
C ILE A 17 0.99 13.37 -2.86
N ARG A 18 0.22 12.55 -2.14
CA ARG A 18 0.69 11.27 -1.62
C ARG A 18 1.20 10.36 -2.72
N GLU A 19 0.43 10.18 -3.77
CA GLU A 19 0.83 9.35 -4.91
C GLU A 19 2.07 9.91 -5.61
N LYS A 20 2.16 11.21 -5.74
CA LYS A 20 3.31 11.87 -6.37
C LYS A 20 4.59 11.70 -5.55
N VAL A 21 4.53 11.86 -4.23
CA VAL A 21 5.72 11.68 -3.37
C VAL A 21 6.17 10.22 -3.35
N LYS A 22 5.25 9.26 -3.42
CA LYS A 22 5.60 7.85 -3.59
C LYS A 22 6.40 7.61 -4.86
N LEU A 23 5.93 8.16 -5.98
CA LEU A 23 6.61 8.02 -7.28
C LEU A 23 8.01 8.65 -7.28
N ILE A 24 8.15 9.82 -6.67
CA ILE A 24 9.45 10.47 -6.52
C ILE A 24 10.42 9.55 -5.77
N LYS A 25 9.96 8.95 -4.68
CA LYS A 25 10.80 8.08 -3.86
C LYS A 25 11.15 6.78 -4.58
N ILE A 26 10.20 6.19 -5.28
CA ILE A 26 10.41 5.00 -6.10
C ILE A 26 11.47 5.28 -7.17
N ASN A 27 11.39 6.41 -7.83
CA ASN A 27 12.35 6.81 -8.86
C ASN A 27 13.73 7.08 -8.26
N GLU A 28 13.79 7.71 -7.09
CA GLU A 28 15.05 7.98 -6.39
C GLU A 28 15.82 6.70 -6.09
N TYR A 29 15.12 5.65 -5.64
CA TYR A 29 15.73 4.34 -5.33
C TYR A 29 15.77 3.40 -6.53
N GLU A 30 15.26 3.82 -7.69
CA GLU A 30 15.24 3.01 -8.92
C GLU A 30 14.56 1.64 -8.72
N ILE A 31 13.47 1.62 -7.94
CA ILE A 31 12.74 0.38 -7.66
C ILE A 31 11.89 0.00 -8.86
N LYS A 32 12.00 -1.26 -9.27
CA LYS A 32 11.23 -1.84 -10.36
C LYS A 32 10.73 -3.23 -9.99
N ALA A 33 9.66 -3.65 -10.64
CA ALA A 33 9.14 -5.01 -10.49
C ALA A 33 9.13 -5.70 -11.85
N GLU A 34 9.49 -6.97 -11.86
CA GLU A 34 9.46 -7.79 -13.06
C GLU A 34 8.01 -8.22 -13.37
N ASP A 35 7.78 -8.66 -14.61
CA ASP A 35 6.44 -9.05 -15.06
C ASP A 35 5.84 -10.19 -14.24
N ASP A 36 6.65 -11.16 -13.85
CA ASP A 36 6.20 -12.28 -13.03
C ASP A 36 5.84 -11.86 -11.60
N GLU A 37 6.59 -10.92 -11.03
CA GLU A 37 6.25 -10.31 -9.73
C GLU A 37 4.91 -9.58 -9.81
N TYR A 38 4.72 -8.80 -10.86
CA TYR A 38 3.49 -8.08 -11.07
C TYR A 38 2.31 -9.03 -11.25
N GLY A 39 2.48 -10.08 -12.06
CA GLY A 39 1.43 -11.07 -12.30
C GLY A 39 0.95 -11.73 -11.02
N LYS A 40 1.87 -12.10 -10.14
CA LYS A 40 1.52 -12.67 -8.83
C LYS A 40 0.82 -11.66 -7.93
N PHE A 41 1.26 -10.42 -7.95
CA PHE A 41 0.64 -9.34 -7.17
C PHE A 41 -0.80 -9.10 -7.61
N GLU A 42 -1.03 -9.02 -8.91
CA GLU A 42 -2.38 -8.85 -9.48
C GLU A 42 -3.28 -10.03 -9.14
N GLU A 43 -2.78 -11.25 -9.29
CA GLU A 43 -3.53 -12.47 -8.95
C GLU A 43 -3.94 -12.46 -7.47
N ASN A 44 -3.02 -12.12 -6.58
CA ASN A 44 -3.31 -12.01 -5.16
C ASN A 44 -4.31 -10.90 -4.84
N PHE A 45 -4.25 -9.80 -5.56
CA PHE A 45 -5.21 -8.71 -5.44
C PHE A 45 -6.63 -9.19 -5.76
N PHE A 46 -6.80 -9.92 -6.87
CA PHE A 46 -8.10 -10.47 -7.24
C PHE A 46 -8.59 -11.47 -6.21
N LYS A 47 -7.72 -12.36 -5.74
CA LYS A 47 -8.07 -13.36 -4.71
C LYS A 47 -8.53 -12.71 -3.41
N ARG A 48 -7.83 -11.70 -2.94
CA ARG A 48 -8.18 -11.00 -1.70
C ARG A 48 -9.53 -10.29 -1.81
N ASN A 49 -9.85 -9.80 -2.99
CA ASN A 49 -11.12 -9.10 -3.24
C ASN A 49 -12.23 -10.04 -3.68
N LYS A 50 -11.96 -11.34 -3.73
CA LYS A 50 -12.93 -12.38 -4.11
C LYS A 50 -13.59 -12.10 -5.45
N ILE A 51 -12.79 -11.64 -6.41
CA ILE A 51 -13.25 -11.28 -7.74
C ILE A 51 -12.37 -11.97 -8.78
N ASN A 52 -12.97 -12.49 -9.86
CA ASN A 52 -12.20 -13.05 -10.95
C ASN A 52 -11.89 -11.98 -12.01
N GLN A 53 -11.05 -12.34 -12.97
CA GLN A 53 -10.62 -11.41 -14.00
C GLN A 53 -11.78 -10.87 -14.84
N ASP A 54 -12.73 -11.73 -15.21
CA ASP A 54 -13.89 -11.33 -16.03
C ASP A 54 -14.78 -10.35 -15.28
N GLU A 55 -15.02 -10.60 -13.98
CA GLU A 55 -15.79 -9.70 -13.14
C GLU A 55 -15.09 -8.34 -13.01
N MET A 56 -13.77 -8.35 -12.87
CA MET A 56 -12.99 -7.10 -12.79
C MET A 56 -13.10 -6.30 -14.08
N PHE A 57 -12.95 -6.95 -15.25
CA PHE A 57 -13.10 -6.28 -16.52
C PHE A 57 -14.50 -5.69 -16.71
N SER A 58 -15.54 -6.39 -16.26
CA SER A 58 -16.91 -5.89 -16.31
C SER A 58 -17.08 -4.63 -15.43
N LEU A 59 -16.53 -4.66 -14.21
CA LEU A 59 -16.59 -3.52 -13.31
C LEU A 59 -15.85 -2.31 -13.87
N LEU A 60 -14.68 -2.53 -14.47
CA LEU A 60 -13.91 -1.46 -15.09
C LEU A 60 -14.69 -0.83 -16.25
N ALA A 61 -15.31 -1.65 -17.10
CA ALA A 61 -16.10 -1.19 -18.22
C ALA A 61 -17.31 -0.36 -17.77
N GLU A 62 -18.01 -0.81 -16.72
CA GLU A 62 -19.16 -0.11 -16.15
C GLU A 62 -18.77 1.28 -15.64
N ASN A 63 -17.58 1.41 -15.08
CA ASN A 63 -17.08 2.66 -14.52
C ASN A 63 -16.20 3.45 -15.49
N LYS A 64 -16.12 3.03 -16.74
CA LYS A 64 -15.34 3.67 -17.80
C LYS A 64 -13.86 3.82 -17.44
N ILE A 65 -13.31 2.81 -16.75
CA ILE A 65 -11.90 2.74 -16.37
C ILE A 65 -11.18 1.78 -17.31
N ASN A 66 -10.05 2.21 -17.85
CA ASN A 66 -9.19 1.37 -18.68
C ASN A 66 -8.40 0.40 -17.78
N TYR A 67 -8.26 -0.85 -18.21
CA TYR A 67 -7.43 -1.84 -17.49
C TYR A 67 -6.00 -1.35 -17.28
N GLN A 68 -5.44 -0.60 -18.22
CA GLN A 68 -4.09 -0.06 -18.10
C GLN A 68 -3.97 0.88 -16.89
N GLU A 69 -5.01 1.65 -16.59
CA GLU A 69 -5.03 2.52 -15.39
C GLU A 69 -4.97 1.69 -14.11
N LEU A 70 -5.73 0.59 -14.04
CA LEU A 70 -5.67 -0.33 -12.90
C LEU A 70 -4.28 -0.95 -12.79
N LYS A 71 -3.71 -1.38 -13.91
CA LYS A 71 -2.37 -1.99 -13.95
C LYS A 71 -1.30 -1.03 -13.41
N GLU A 72 -1.36 0.23 -13.81
CA GLU A 72 -0.42 1.25 -13.33
C GLU A 72 -0.57 1.45 -11.82
N LEU A 73 -1.80 1.52 -11.33
CA LEU A 73 -2.07 1.65 -9.90
C LEU A 73 -1.50 0.48 -9.12
N LEU A 74 -1.76 -0.74 -9.56
CA LEU A 74 -1.26 -1.95 -8.89
C LEU A 74 0.26 -2.08 -8.99
N TYR A 75 0.85 -1.72 -10.13
CA TYR A 75 2.29 -1.72 -10.29
C TYR A 75 2.95 -0.74 -9.31
N ASN A 76 2.42 0.47 -9.20
CA ASN A 76 2.94 1.47 -8.27
C ASN A 76 2.83 1.01 -6.82
N GLU A 77 1.73 0.35 -6.47
CA GLU A 77 1.55 -0.22 -5.13
C GLU A 77 2.57 -1.32 -4.85
N LEU A 78 2.82 -2.20 -5.81
CA LEU A 78 3.82 -3.26 -5.70
C LEU A 78 5.22 -2.69 -5.48
N VAL A 79 5.65 -1.73 -6.30
CA VAL A 79 7.00 -1.16 -6.18
C VAL A 79 7.15 -0.35 -4.90
N TRP A 80 6.10 0.33 -4.45
CA TRP A 80 6.11 1.00 -3.15
C TRP A 80 6.31 -0.01 -2.01
N ASN A 81 5.60 -1.14 -2.05
CA ASN A 81 5.78 -2.21 -1.05
C ASN A 81 7.19 -2.78 -1.08
N LYS A 82 7.78 -2.94 -2.27
CA LYS A 82 9.18 -3.38 -2.41
C LYS A 82 10.14 -2.38 -1.77
N LEU A 83 9.91 -1.08 -1.98
CA LEU A 83 10.73 -0.04 -1.37
C LEU A 83 10.66 -0.09 0.16
N ILE A 84 9.45 -0.15 0.70
CA ILE A 84 9.25 -0.21 2.16
C ILE A 84 9.90 -1.45 2.75
N ASN A 85 9.75 -2.61 2.11
CA ASN A 85 10.40 -3.84 2.56
C ASN A 85 11.93 -3.69 2.53
N GLY A 86 12.47 -3.12 1.47
CA GLY A 86 13.91 -2.92 1.36
C GLY A 86 14.50 -1.98 2.40
N LEU A 87 13.73 -0.96 2.80
CA LEU A 87 14.19 0.02 3.78
C LEU A 87 14.07 -0.46 5.23
N PHE A 88 13.01 -1.19 5.57
CA PHE A 88 12.63 -1.38 6.96
C PHE A 88 12.56 -2.83 7.43
N TYR A 89 12.50 -3.82 6.53
CA TYR A 89 12.27 -5.22 6.92
C TYR A 89 13.28 -5.74 7.95
N ARG A 90 14.55 -5.39 7.78
CA ARG A 90 15.61 -5.86 8.70
C ARG A 90 15.48 -5.32 10.11
N TYR A 91 14.71 -4.25 10.31
CA TYR A 91 14.45 -3.66 11.62
C TYR A 91 13.14 -4.16 12.23
N ALA A 92 12.33 -4.86 11.46
CA ALA A 92 11.06 -5.39 11.93
C ALA A 92 11.31 -6.68 12.72
N SER A 93 10.72 -6.77 13.88
CA SER A 93 10.81 -7.95 14.74
C SER A 93 9.55 -8.09 15.55
N ALA A 94 9.19 -9.33 15.87
CA ALA A 94 8.05 -9.62 16.73
C ALA A 94 8.56 -10.21 18.04
N SER A 95 8.15 -9.62 19.17
CA SER A 95 8.47 -10.17 20.49
C SER A 95 7.53 -11.35 20.82
N ASP A 96 7.98 -12.23 21.71
CA ASP A 96 7.17 -13.34 22.18
C ASP A 96 5.87 -12.85 22.82
N LEU A 97 5.92 -11.72 23.53
CA LEU A 97 4.74 -11.13 24.15
C LEU A 97 3.71 -10.69 23.10
N GLU A 98 4.16 -9.99 22.04
CA GLU A 98 3.28 -9.55 20.97
C GLU A 98 2.62 -10.73 20.26
N ILE A 99 3.38 -11.77 19.99
CA ILE A 99 2.89 -13.00 19.37
C ILE A 99 1.84 -13.66 20.27
N SER A 100 2.15 -13.79 21.57
CA SER A 100 1.25 -14.39 22.56
C SER A 100 -0.07 -13.63 22.68
N GLU A 101 -0.01 -12.31 22.75
CA GLU A 101 -1.21 -11.47 22.81
C GLU A 101 -2.09 -11.64 21.57
N LEU A 102 -1.48 -11.71 20.39
CA LEU A 102 -2.21 -11.89 19.13
C LEU A 102 -2.85 -13.27 19.05
N LEU A 103 -2.13 -14.32 19.50
CA LEU A 103 -2.65 -15.68 19.55
C LEU A 103 -3.82 -15.82 20.54
N ASN A 104 -3.75 -15.13 21.67
CA ASN A 104 -4.84 -15.14 22.65
C ASN A 104 -6.12 -14.51 22.07
N LYS A 105 -5.99 -13.46 21.27
CA LYS A 105 -7.12 -12.81 20.61
C LYS A 105 -7.65 -13.58 19.40
N ASN A 106 -6.78 -14.37 18.77
CA ASN A 106 -7.10 -15.09 17.53
C ASN A 106 -6.60 -16.53 17.60
N PRO A 107 -7.31 -17.42 18.31
CA PRO A 107 -6.81 -18.78 18.58
C PRO A 107 -6.61 -19.64 17.31
N GLY A 108 -7.21 -19.25 16.18
CA GLY A 108 -7.06 -19.97 14.92
C GLY A 108 -5.74 -19.71 14.19
N LEU A 109 -4.91 -18.77 14.67
CA LEU A 109 -3.64 -18.45 14.03
C LEU A 109 -2.52 -19.37 14.54
N SER A 110 -1.57 -19.70 13.65
CA SER A 110 -0.31 -20.32 14.06
C SER A 110 0.64 -19.24 14.59
N SER A 111 1.70 -19.66 15.29
CA SER A 111 2.75 -18.73 15.75
C SER A 111 3.41 -18.01 14.60
N GLU A 112 3.66 -18.69 13.49
CA GLU A 112 4.24 -18.09 12.28
C GLU A 112 3.32 -17.04 11.68
N GLN A 113 2.03 -17.34 11.57
CA GLN A 113 1.05 -16.37 11.08
C GLN A 113 0.97 -15.13 11.98
N ALA A 114 0.99 -15.33 13.30
CA ALA A 114 0.98 -14.23 14.27
C ALA A 114 2.23 -13.36 14.14
N GLU A 115 3.41 -13.98 14.01
CA GLU A 115 4.67 -13.27 13.80
C GLU A 115 4.61 -12.42 12.52
N ASN A 116 4.14 -13.00 11.42
CA ASN A 116 4.04 -12.30 10.15
C ASN A 116 3.08 -11.11 10.24
N LEU A 117 1.97 -11.24 10.96
CA LEU A 117 1.03 -10.15 11.18
C LEU A 117 1.65 -9.01 11.99
N VAL A 118 2.41 -9.32 13.03
CA VAL A 118 3.11 -8.30 13.82
C VAL A 118 4.12 -7.55 12.95
N ILE A 119 4.92 -8.28 12.18
CA ILE A 119 5.90 -7.68 11.27
C ILE A 119 5.21 -6.79 10.23
N GLN A 120 4.11 -7.26 9.65
CA GLN A 120 3.35 -6.49 8.66
C GLN A 120 2.82 -5.18 9.25
N ARG A 121 2.32 -5.21 10.48
CA ARG A 121 1.87 -3.99 11.18
C ARG A 121 3.01 -3.00 11.35
N GLN A 122 4.20 -3.47 11.69
CA GLN A 122 5.38 -2.62 11.82
C GLN A 122 5.76 -1.98 10.49
N MET A 123 5.71 -2.77 9.40
CA MET A 123 5.99 -2.26 8.05
C MET A 123 4.98 -1.19 7.64
N ASP A 124 3.69 -1.41 7.92
CA ASP A 124 2.63 -0.45 7.63
C ASP A 124 2.83 0.87 8.39
N LEU A 125 3.24 0.79 9.66
CA LEU A 125 3.54 1.97 10.47
C LEU A 125 4.74 2.74 9.90
N GLN A 126 5.80 2.05 9.49
CA GLN A 126 6.97 2.69 8.88
C GLN A 126 6.63 3.35 7.55
N SER A 127 5.81 2.68 6.74
CA SER A 127 5.33 3.25 5.47
C SER A 127 4.55 4.54 5.71
N SER A 128 3.61 4.52 6.65
CA SER A 128 2.79 5.68 6.99
C SER A 128 3.63 6.84 7.52
N LYS A 129 4.63 6.53 8.34
CA LYS A 129 5.55 7.54 8.89
C LYS A 129 6.39 8.18 7.79
N LEU A 130 6.95 7.35 6.91
CA LEU A 130 7.76 7.86 5.79
C LEU A 130 6.92 8.77 4.88
N LEU A 131 5.72 8.36 4.53
CA LEU A 131 4.81 9.17 3.71
C LEU A 131 4.48 10.48 4.37
N ARG A 132 4.18 10.48 5.66
CA ARG A 132 3.88 11.70 6.41
C ARG A 132 5.06 12.65 6.39
N ASP A 133 6.27 12.15 6.65
CA ASP A 133 7.47 12.98 6.65
C ASP A 133 7.72 13.58 5.26
N MET A 134 7.57 12.80 4.21
CA MET A 134 7.73 13.26 2.83
C MET A 134 6.69 14.31 2.45
N MET A 135 5.44 14.12 2.86
CA MET A 135 4.37 15.09 2.59
C MET A 135 4.59 16.40 3.34
N ASN A 136 5.11 16.33 4.56
CA ASN A 136 5.46 17.52 5.34
C ASN A 136 6.59 18.31 4.67
N GLU A 137 7.61 17.64 4.18
CA GLU A 137 8.70 18.25 3.42
C GLU A 137 8.19 18.94 2.16
N ALA A 138 7.34 18.25 1.40
CA ALA A 138 6.75 18.80 0.18
C ALA A 138 5.91 20.05 0.48
N THR A 139 5.15 20.05 1.57
CA THR A 139 4.34 21.20 2.00
C THR A 139 5.23 22.39 2.35
N ILE A 140 6.35 22.16 3.02
CA ILE A 140 7.31 23.21 3.37
C ILE A 140 7.93 23.84 2.12
N GLU A 141 8.29 23.03 1.14
CA GLU A 141 8.86 23.48 -0.13
C GLU A 141 7.92 24.37 -0.93
N TYR A 142 6.61 24.11 -0.85
CA TYR A 142 5.59 24.88 -1.58
C TYR A 142 5.13 26.16 -0.86
N LYS A 143 5.59 26.38 0.34
CA LYS A 143 5.33 27.63 1.08
C LYS A 143 6.38 28.69 0.77
#